data_4ca0230491ce2c64a2eb6a59732b1422
#
_entry.id   4ca0230491ce2c64a2eb6a59732b1422
#
_cell.length_a   1.000
_cell.length_b   1.000
_cell.length_c   1.000
_cell.angle_alpha   90.00
_cell.angle_beta   90.00
_cell.angle_gamma   90.00
#
_symmetry.space_group_name_H-M   'P 1'
#
loop_
_entity.id
_entity.type
_entity.pdbx_description
1 polymer ?
#
loop_
_entity_poly.entity_id
_entity_poly.type
_entity_poly.pdbx_seq_one_letter_code
_entity_poly.pdbx_strand_id
1 'polypeptide(L)'
;LAASPLLAAPGLLGGPTGRFASKKHAFEWMLAAAEKSTQKGGLITSADQALDVMHFEPVTRRKLPPAHFAYIQTVMDDDATVRANHEAFSHFQIRPLVNVDKLDSSVRLFGTIWKTPIFLCPVSFTKAFHEEGEVAVATGARTKDHLMILSAAATSSSEEVTAARGAPVWQQPYTTND
;
A
#
# COMPACT_ATOMS: atom_id res chain seq x y z
N LEU A 1 -6.88 21.21 -17.69
CA LEU A 1 -7.11 20.10 -18.62
C LEU A 1 -7.12 18.84 -17.79
N ALA A 2 -8.32 18.36 -17.46
CA ALA A 2 -8.48 17.09 -16.76
C ALA A 2 -7.85 16.00 -17.63
N ALA A 3 -6.83 15.34 -17.10
CA ALA A 3 -6.28 14.14 -17.72
C ALA A 3 -7.43 13.17 -17.97
N SER A 4 -7.58 12.74 -19.20
CA SER A 4 -8.64 11.83 -19.56
C SER A 4 -8.55 10.59 -18.66
N PRO A 5 -9.60 10.19 -17.96
CA PRO A 5 -9.59 9.01 -17.10
C PRO A 5 -9.23 7.71 -17.85
N LEU A 6 -9.19 7.77 -19.17
CA LEU A 6 -8.75 6.70 -20.06
C LEU A 6 -7.28 6.29 -19.89
N LEU A 7 -6.41 7.21 -19.45
CA LEU A 7 -4.97 6.95 -19.34
C LEU A 7 -4.53 6.53 -17.93
N ALA A 8 -5.41 6.76 -16.93
CA ALA A 8 -5.11 6.43 -15.53
C ALA A 8 -5.73 5.10 -15.05
N ALA A 9 -6.50 4.41 -15.90
CA ALA A 9 -7.11 3.15 -15.52
C ALA A 9 -6.10 2.01 -15.65
N PRO A 10 -5.60 1.43 -14.55
CA PRO A 10 -4.80 0.23 -14.62
C PRO A 10 -5.65 -0.87 -15.28
N GLY A 11 -5.19 -1.39 -16.40
CA GLY A 11 -5.86 -2.48 -17.06
C GLY A 11 -6.70 -2.13 -18.30
N LEU A 12 -6.55 -0.93 -18.87
CA LEU A 12 -7.12 -0.64 -20.20
C LEU A 12 -6.66 -1.64 -21.27
N LEU A 13 -5.62 -2.40 -20.96
CA LEU A 13 -5.06 -3.44 -21.81
C LEU A 13 -5.36 -4.86 -21.33
N GLY A 14 -6.12 -5.02 -20.23
CA GLY A 14 -6.48 -6.34 -19.75
C GLY A 14 -7.43 -6.29 -18.58
N GLY A 15 -8.65 -6.79 -18.73
CA GLY A 15 -9.43 -7.28 -17.61
C GLY A 15 -8.70 -8.41 -16.90
N PRO A 16 -9.34 -9.16 -15.98
CA PRO A 16 -8.72 -10.28 -15.25
C PRO A 16 -8.02 -11.32 -16.14
N THR A 17 -8.28 -11.31 -17.44
CA THR A 17 -7.68 -12.18 -18.47
C THR A 17 -6.73 -11.44 -19.43
N GLY A 18 -6.42 -10.15 -19.19
CA GLY A 18 -5.52 -9.36 -20.01
C GLY A 18 -6.11 -8.82 -21.33
N ARG A 19 -7.36 -9.12 -21.69
CA ARG A 19 -8.01 -8.61 -22.91
C ARG A 19 -9.48 -8.32 -22.67
N PHE A 20 -9.95 -7.16 -23.12
CA PHE A 20 -11.40 -6.92 -23.23
C PHE A 20 -11.93 -7.60 -24.48
N ALA A 21 -13.00 -8.39 -24.35
CA ALA A 21 -13.62 -9.12 -25.44
C ALA A 21 -14.22 -8.18 -26.51
N SER A 22 -14.50 -6.91 -26.16
CA SER A 22 -14.97 -5.90 -27.10
C SER A 22 -14.76 -4.48 -26.55
N LYS A 23 -14.85 -3.45 -27.41
CA LYS A 23 -14.85 -2.03 -27.02
C LYS A 23 -15.99 -1.70 -26.07
N LYS A 24 -17.13 -2.38 -26.17
CA LYS A 24 -18.29 -2.23 -25.27
C LYS A 24 -17.93 -2.67 -23.85
N HIS A 25 -17.30 -3.82 -23.68
CA HIS A 25 -16.83 -4.31 -22.39
C HIS A 25 -15.79 -3.39 -21.75
N ALA A 26 -14.87 -2.84 -22.54
CA ALA A 26 -13.90 -1.87 -22.04
C ALA A 26 -14.60 -0.61 -21.55
N PHE A 27 -15.61 -0.14 -22.24
CA PHE A 27 -16.37 1.05 -21.87
C PHE A 27 -17.23 0.80 -20.63
N GLU A 28 -17.92 -0.33 -20.52
CA GLU A 28 -18.70 -0.74 -19.35
C GLU A 28 -17.80 -0.87 -18.10
N TRP A 29 -16.60 -1.47 -18.27
CA TRP A 29 -15.63 -1.54 -17.18
C TRP A 29 -15.13 -0.15 -16.76
N MET A 30 -14.89 0.76 -17.71
CA MET A 30 -14.52 2.14 -17.42
C MET A 30 -15.62 2.89 -16.67
N LEU A 31 -16.88 2.71 -17.06
CA LEU A 31 -18.03 3.31 -16.36
C LEU A 31 -18.12 2.77 -14.93
N ALA A 32 -18.00 1.45 -14.76
CA ALA A 32 -18.02 0.83 -13.44
C ALA A 32 -16.84 1.26 -12.56
N ALA A 33 -15.66 1.45 -13.16
CA ALA A 33 -14.49 1.99 -12.47
C ALA A 33 -14.67 3.49 -12.13
N ALA A 34 -15.28 4.26 -13.04
CA ALA A 34 -15.61 5.66 -12.80
C ALA A 34 -16.70 5.82 -11.72
N GLU A 35 -17.72 4.96 -11.72
CA GLU A 35 -18.74 4.94 -10.67
C GLU A 35 -18.15 4.58 -9.30
N LYS A 36 -17.22 3.63 -9.24
CA LYS A 36 -16.45 3.34 -8.02
C LYS A 36 -15.58 4.51 -7.58
N SER A 37 -15.00 5.23 -8.53
CA SER A 37 -14.17 6.43 -8.29
C SER A 37 -15.00 7.67 -7.95
N THR A 38 -16.22 7.78 -8.48
CA THR A 38 -17.15 8.89 -8.24
C THR A 38 -18.08 8.69 -7.05
N GLN A 39 -17.85 7.72 -6.18
CA GLN A 39 -18.39 7.80 -4.83
C GLN A 39 -17.80 9.00 -4.10
N LYS A 40 -18.11 10.19 -4.64
CA LYS A 40 -17.81 11.48 -4.06
C LYS A 40 -18.35 11.49 -2.63
N GLY A 41 -17.45 11.35 -1.67
CA GLY A 41 -17.77 11.50 -0.26
C GLY A 41 -18.14 10.23 0.51
N GLY A 42 -18.24 9.06 -0.13
CA GLY A 42 -18.40 7.78 0.56
C GLY A 42 -17.07 7.23 1.05
N LEU A 43 -16.96 6.93 2.33
CA LEU A 43 -15.81 6.19 2.86
C LEU A 43 -15.86 4.76 2.34
N ILE A 44 -14.72 4.22 1.94
CA ILE A 44 -14.62 2.79 1.64
C ILE A 44 -14.94 1.99 2.91
N THR A 45 -15.65 0.89 2.75
CA THR A 45 -16.04 -0.02 3.84
C THR A 45 -15.23 -1.31 3.83
N SER A 46 -14.56 -1.60 2.73
CA SER A 46 -13.63 -2.72 2.61
C SER A 46 -12.39 -2.32 1.79
N ALA A 47 -11.29 -3.04 1.97
CA ALA A 47 -10.05 -2.80 1.24
C ALA A 47 -10.19 -2.99 -0.28
N ASP A 48 -11.11 -3.85 -0.72
CA ASP A 48 -11.32 -4.14 -2.15
C ASP A 48 -11.94 -2.95 -2.91
N GLN A 49 -12.49 -1.98 -2.19
CA GLN A 49 -13.04 -0.75 -2.77
C GLN A 49 -11.96 0.32 -2.97
N ALA A 50 -10.78 0.15 -2.38
CA ALA A 50 -9.68 1.08 -2.54
C ALA A 50 -9.07 0.96 -3.94
N LEU A 51 -8.97 2.05 -4.67
CA LEU A 51 -8.26 2.12 -5.96
C LEU A 51 -6.77 2.39 -5.76
N ASP A 52 -6.43 3.06 -4.67
CA ASP A 52 -5.07 3.38 -4.24
C ASP A 52 -4.99 3.51 -2.72
N VAL A 53 -3.79 3.75 -2.21
CA VAL A 53 -3.54 3.87 -0.77
C VAL A 53 -4.16 5.12 -0.15
N MET A 54 -4.42 6.17 -0.93
CA MET A 54 -4.99 7.43 -0.44
C MET A 54 -6.45 7.28 -0.02
N HIS A 55 -7.16 6.24 -0.51
CA HIS A 55 -8.53 5.95 -0.08
C HIS A 55 -8.64 5.51 1.39
N PHE A 56 -7.54 5.07 2.00
CA PHE A 56 -7.54 4.71 3.40
C PHE A 56 -7.46 5.92 4.35
N GLU A 57 -6.90 7.05 3.90
CA GLU A 57 -6.73 8.23 4.75
C GLU A 57 -8.05 8.75 5.32
N PRO A 58 -9.12 8.99 4.53
CA PRO A 58 -10.40 9.48 5.06
C PRO A 58 -11.04 8.52 6.07
N VAL A 59 -10.88 7.21 5.86
CA VAL A 59 -11.36 6.18 6.82
C VAL A 59 -10.59 6.26 8.12
N THR A 60 -9.27 6.34 8.02
CA THR A 60 -8.36 6.42 9.15
C THR A 60 -8.64 7.69 9.97
N ARG A 61 -8.77 8.84 9.31
CA ARG A 61 -9.12 10.12 9.93
C ARG A 61 -10.41 10.04 10.73
N ARG A 62 -11.41 9.31 10.24
CA ARG A 62 -12.71 9.16 10.92
C ARG A 62 -12.67 8.17 12.08
N LYS A 63 -11.82 7.13 11.99
CA LYS A 63 -11.76 6.04 12.99
C LYS A 63 -10.83 6.34 14.15
N LEU A 64 -9.73 7.04 13.89
CA LEU A 64 -8.73 7.31 14.91
C LEU A 64 -9.08 8.52 15.78
N PRO A 65 -8.66 8.52 17.05
CA PRO A 65 -8.63 9.74 17.84
C PRO A 65 -7.81 10.84 17.14
N PRO A 66 -8.24 12.12 17.21
CA PRO A 66 -7.56 13.19 16.49
C PRO A 66 -6.06 13.30 16.75
N ALA A 67 -5.62 13.07 17.99
CA ALA A 67 -4.19 13.11 18.34
C ALA A 67 -3.39 11.98 17.70
N HIS A 68 -3.96 10.77 17.62
CA HIS A 68 -3.32 9.63 16.96
C HIS A 68 -3.25 9.83 15.44
N PHE A 69 -4.32 10.37 14.85
CA PHE A 69 -4.32 10.69 13.43
C PHE A 69 -3.30 11.79 13.11
N ALA A 70 -3.23 12.85 13.92
CA ALA A 70 -2.24 13.92 13.77
C ALA A 70 -0.81 13.38 13.78
N TYR A 71 -0.49 12.43 14.68
CA TYR A 71 0.83 11.83 14.76
C TYR A 71 1.27 11.15 13.46
N ILE A 72 0.38 10.44 12.77
CA ILE A 72 0.73 9.76 11.51
C ILE A 72 0.64 10.67 10.29
N GLN A 73 -0.11 11.78 10.36
CA GLN A 73 -0.32 12.69 9.25
C GLN A 73 0.77 13.74 9.14
N THR A 74 1.27 14.22 10.28
CA THR A 74 2.23 15.33 10.32
C THR A 74 3.67 14.80 10.41
N VAL A 75 4.57 15.56 9.84
CA VAL A 75 6.02 15.41 10.04
C VAL A 75 6.57 16.69 10.67
N MET A 76 7.90 16.83 10.71
CA MET A 76 8.56 18.01 11.24
C MET A 76 8.27 19.26 10.39
N ASP A 77 8.21 20.39 11.06
CA ASP A 77 8.07 21.74 10.49
C ASP A 77 6.79 21.93 9.65
N ASP A 78 6.93 22.35 8.43
CA ASP A 78 5.85 22.73 7.52
C ASP A 78 5.35 21.61 6.60
N ASP A 79 5.62 20.36 6.93
CA ASP A 79 5.26 19.17 6.13
C ASP A 79 5.88 19.14 4.72
N ALA A 80 6.99 19.84 4.48
CA ALA A 80 7.63 19.91 3.17
C ALA A 80 8.01 18.52 2.66
N THR A 81 8.50 17.64 3.54
CA THR A 81 8.87 16.27 3.19
C THR A 81 7.67 15.41 2.81
N VAL A 82 6.53 15.57 3.49
CA VAL A 82 5.29 14.87 3.12
C VAL A 82 4.84 15.27 1.73
N ARG A 83 4.83 16.59 1.46
CA ARG A 83 4.46 17.10 0.13
C ARG A 83 5.41 16.59 -0.95
N ALA A 84 6.73 16.66 -0.71
CA ALA A 84 7.73 16.20 -1.66
C ALA A 84 7.63 14.69 -1.93
N ASN A 85 7.39 13.87 -0.90
CA ASN A 85 7.18 12.42 -1.06
C ASN A 85 5.96 12.12 -1.93
N HIS A 86 4.88 12.85 -1.76
CA HIS A 86 3.67 12.68 -2.58
C HIS A 86 3.91 13.14 -4.03
N GLU A 87 4.54 14.31 -4.20
CA GLU A 87 4.82 14.89 -5.51
C GLU A 87 5.82 14.06 -6.32
N ALA A 88 6.79 13.42 -5.66
CA ALA A 88 7.82 12.63 -6.31
C ALA A 88 7.26 11.56 -7.25
N PHE A 89 6.11 10.96 -6.93
CA PHE A 89 5.46 9.98 -7.80
C PHE A 89 5.02 10.56 -9.16
N SER A 90 4.75 11.87 -9.24
CA SER A 90 4.39 12.53 -10.50
C SER A 90 5.56 12.64 -11.48
N HIS A 91 6.80 12.50 -11.00
CA HIS A 91 8.01 12.52 -11.82
C HIS A 91 8.28 11.19 -12.54
N PHE A 92 7.56 10.13 -12.19
CA PHE A 92 7.70 8.81 -12.80
C PHE A 92 6.53 8.54 -13.73
N GLN A 93 6.84 7.98 -14.89
CA GLN A 93 5.84 7.56 -15.86
C GLN A 93 5.95 6.06 -16.10
N ILE A 94 4.82 5.38 -16.10
CA ILE A 94 4.76 3.98 -16.46
C ILE A 94 4.69 3.89 -17.98
N ARG A 95 5.71 3.28 -18.59
CA ARG A 95 5.65 2.89 -20.00
C ARG A 95 5.05 1.49 -20.08
N PRO A 96 3.80 1.34 -20.54
CA PRO A 96 3.18 0.04 -20.63
C PRO A 96 3.92 -0.84 -21.65
N LEU A 97 4.18 -2.08 -21.26
CA LEU A 97 4.66 -3.12 -22.16
C LEU A 97 3.46 -3.93 -22.66
N VAL A 98 3.46 -4.26 -23.92
CA VAL A 98 2.42 -5.10 -24.56
C VAL A 98 2.96 -6.51 -24.81
N ASN A 99 2.06 -7.50 -24.83
CA ASN A 99 2.40 -8.91 -25.08
C ASN A 99 3.39 -9.51 -24.04
N VAL A 100 3.23 -9.13 -22.77
CA VAL A 100 3.97 -9.74 -21.66
C VAL A 100 3.11 -10.83 -21.06
N ASP A 101 3.46 -12.09 -21.33
CA ASP A 101 2.72 -13.25 -20.81
C ASP A 101 3.11 -13.60 -19.38
N LYS A 102 4.36 -13.35 -19.02
CA LYS A 102 4.92 -13.65 -17.70
C LYS A 102 5.79 -12.50 -17.23
N LEU A 103 5.58 -12.11 -15.99
CA LEU A 103 6.41 -11.13 -15.30
C LEU A 103 7.07 -11.81 -14.09
N ASP A 104 8.39 -11.81 -14.04
CA ASP A 104 9.14 -12.16 -12.84
C ASP A 104 9.55 -10.88 -12.13
N SER A 105 8.93 -10.62 -10.98
CA SER A 105 9.24 -9.49 -10.10
C SER A 105 10.07 -9.91 -8.90
N SER A 106 10.59 -11.13 -8.89
CA SER A 106 11.39 -11.62 -7.77
C SER A 106 12.67 -10.84 -7.57
N VAL A 107 13.09 -10.68 -6.32
CA VAL A 107 14.35 -10.05 -5.95
C VAL A 107 15.11 -10.93 -4.96
N ARG A 108 16.45 -10.94 -5.06
CA ARG A 108 17.31 -11.60 -4.09
C ARG A 108 17.89 -10.54 -3.14
N LEU A 109 17.56 -10.67 -1.85
CA LEU A 109 18.10 -9.82 -0.79
C LEU A 109 18.71 -10.69 0.31
N PHE A 110 19.99 -10.47 0.61
CA PHE A 110 20.72 -11.17 1.66
C PHE A 110 20.53 -12.71 1.64
N GLY A 111 20.63 -13.29 0.44
CA GLY A 111 20.53 -14.73 0.24
C GLY A 111 19.12 -15.28 0.12
N THR A 112 18.09 -14.50 0.48
CA THR A 112 16.67 -14.90 0.37
C THR A 112 16.07 -14.37 -0.94
N ILE A 113 15.28 -15.20 -1.62
CA ILE A 113 14.51 -14.80 -2.80
C ILE A 113 13.10 -14.42 -2.35
N TRP A 114 12.71 -13.19 -2.66
CA TRP A 114 11.37 -12.64 -2.43
C TRP A 114 10.61 -12.58 -3.74
N LYS A 115 9.33 -12.90 -3.74
CA LYS A 115 8.49 -12.91 -4.96
C LYS A 115 8.26 -11.52 -5.56
N THR A 116 8.50 -10.48 -4.80
CA THR A 116 8.23 -9.09 -5.17
C THR A 116 9.23 -8.17 -4.47
N PRO A 117 9.58 -7.02 -5.08
CA PRO A 117 10.42 -6.01 -4.43
C PRO A 117 9.67 -5.19 -3.37
N ILE A 118 8.37 -5.43 -3.19
CA ILE A 118 7.55 -4.72 -2.21
C ILE A 118 7.77 -5.32 -0.83
N PHE A 119 8.02 -4.47 0.15
CA PHE A 119 8.16 -4.87 1.55
C PHE A 119 7.39 -3.92 2.47
N LEU A 120 7.11 -4.36 3.68
CA LEU A 120 6.47 -3.55 4.70
C LEU A 120 7.54 -2.90 5.57
N CYS A 121 7.59 -1.57 5.52
CA CYS A 121 8.57 -0.79 6.27
C CYS A 121 8.26 -0.81 7.78
N PRO A 122 9.28 -0.54 8.64
CA PRO A 122 9.07 -0.44 10.06
C PRO A 122 8.21 0.79 10.41
N VAL A 123 7.17 0.56 11.21
CA VAL A 123 6.30 1.61 11.75
C VAL A 123 6.22 1.42 13.25
N SER A 124 6.43 2.50 14.00
CA SER A 124 6.36 2.49 15.47
C SER A 124 4.93 2.61 15.96
N PHE A 125 4.67 2.08 17.14
CA PHE A 125 3.43 2.28 17.89
C PHE A 125 2.15 1.90 17.14
N THR A 126 2.15 0.84 16.36
CA THR A 126 1.01 0.49 15.50
C THR A 126 -0.27 0.17 16.28
N LYS A 127 -0.18 -0.27 17.55
CA LYS A 127 -1.38 -0.42 18.42
C LYS A 127 -2.07 0.90 18.77
N ALA A 128 -1.42 2.04 18.57
CA ALA A 128 -2.09 3.34 18.68
C ALA A 128 -3.08 3.57 17.52
N PHE A 129 -2.98 2.82 16.44
CA PHE A 129 -3.78 2.97 15.22
C PHE A 129 -4.74 1.80 14.98
N HIS A 130 -4.37 0.60 15.46
CA HIS A 130 -5.18 -0.60 15.33
C HIS A 130 -4.87 -1.56 16.49
N GLU A 131 -5.89 -2.15 17.09
CA GLU A 131 -5.77 -2.98 18.28
C GLU A 131 -4.82 -4.17 18.13
N GLU A 132 -4.81 -4.80 16.96
CA GLU A 132 -3.90 -5.92 16.66
C GLU A 132 -2.47 -5.47 16.30
N GLY A 133 -2.27 -4.18 16.02
CA GLY A 133 -0.96 -3.58 15.77
C GLY A 133 -0.12 -4.32 14.74
N GLU A 134 1.13 -4.61 15.08
CA GLU A 134 2.10 -5.27 14.19
C GLU A 134 1.71 -6.72 13.85
N VAL A 135 0.88 -7.37 14.67
CA VAL A 135 0.38 -8.73 14.41
C VAL A 135 -0.53 -8.75 13.17
N ALA A 136 -1.42 -7.74 13.03
CA ALA A 136 -2.23 -7.60 11.83
C ALA A 136 -1.37 -7.35 10.58
N VAL A 137 -0.33 -6.52 10.69
CA VAL A 137 0.63 -6.25 9.61
C VAL A 137 1.36 -7.53 9.21
N ALA A 138 1.83 -8.31 10.18
CA ALA A 138 2.52 -9.58 9.97
C ALA A 138 1.62 -10.62 9.28
N THR A 139 0.36 -10.69 9.68
CA THR A 139 -0.65 -11.56 9.05
C THR A 139 -0.86 -11.17 7.59
N GLY A 140 -0.97 -9.87 7.30
CA GLY A 140 -1.04 -9.36 5.93
C GLY A 140 0.21 -9.69 5.11
N ALA A 141 1.40 -9.50 5.69
CA ALA A 141 2.68 -9.85 5.07
C ALA A 141 2.77 -11.34 4.72
N ARG A 142 2.31 -12.22 5.63
CA ARG A 142 2.23 -13.67 5.42
C ARG A 142 1.36 -14.03 4.22
N THR A 143 0.21 -13.39 4.08
CA THR A 143 -0.77 -13.70 3.03
C THR A 143 -0.19 -13.52 1.62
N LYS A 144 0.70 -12.56 1.45
CA LYS A 144 1.33 -12.20 0.16
C LYS A 144 2.81 -12.57 0.10
N ASP A 145 3.34 -13.18 1.15
CA ASP A 145 4.76 -13.53 1.29
C ASP A 145 5.70 -12.34 1.12
N HIS A 146 5.30 -11.18 1.66
CA HIS A 146 6.13 -9.98 1.66
C HIS A 146 7.15 -9.99 2.79
N LEU A 147 8.33 -9.44 2.54
CA LEU A 147 9.27 -9.07 3.60
C LEU A 147 8.60 -8.06 4.54
N MET A 148 8.75 -8.28 5.84
CA MET A 148 8.35 -7.34 6.87
C MET A 148 9.57 -6.94 7.69
N ILE A 149 9.67 -5.66 8.00
CA ILE A 149 10.69 -5.10 8.90
C ILE A 149 9.95 -4.59 10.14
N LEU A 150 10.33 -5.09 11.31
CA LEU A 150 9.79 -4.70 12.60
C LEU A 150 10.57 -3.53 13.18
N SER A 151 9.87 -2.51 13.66
CA SER A 151 10.50 -1.37 14.34
C SER A 151 11.01 -1.75 15.72
N ALA A 152 12.12 -1.15 16.15
CA ALA A 152 12.58 -1.24 17.54
C ALA A 152 11.57 -0.63 18.55
N ALA A 153 10.71 0.28 18.10
CA ALA A 153 9.62 0.87 18.89
C ALA A 153 8.25 0.22 18.58
N ALA A 154 8.27 -1.06 18.22
CA ALA A 154 7.04 -1.82 18.04
C ALA A 154 6.28 -2.00 19.37
N THR A 155 4.97 -2.13 19.27
CA THR A 155 4.06 -2.36 20.42
C THR A 155 3.73 -3.82 20.64
N SER A 156 4.13 -4.70 19.71
CA SER A 156 4.06 -6.16 19.83
C SER A 156 5.47 -6.73 19.95
N SER A 157 5.61 -7.87 20.61
CA SER A 157 6.91 -8.54 20.75
C SER A 157 7.38 -9.15 19.42
N SER A 158 8.68 -9.33 19.27
CA SER A 158 9.26 -9.98 18.10
C SER A 158 8.74 -11.41 17.91
N GLU A 159 8.48 -12.09 19.02
CA GLU A 159 7.96 -13.46 19.05
C GLU A 159 6.54 -13.51 18.50
N GLU A 160 5.65 -12.63 18.97
CA GLU A 160 4.27 -12.54 18.47
C GLU A 160 4.22 -12.22 16.98
N VAL A 161 5.02 -11.26 16.55
CA VAL A 161 5.08 -10.81 15.15
C VAL A 161 5.64 -11.91 14.25
N THR A 162 6.72 -12.59 14.68
CA THR A 162 7.33 -13.69 13.92
C THR A 162 6.37 -14.88 13.82
N ALA A 163 5.66 -15.21 14.91
CA ALA A 163 4.65 -16.25 14.89
C ALA A 163 3.50 -15.94 13.92
N ALA A 164 2.99 -14.71 13.95
CA ALA A 164 1.94 -14.25 13.05
C ALA A 164 2.39 -14.24 11.58
N ARG A 165 3.64 -13.79 11.31
CA ARG A 165 4.25 -13.80 9.97
C ARG A 165 4.46 -15.22 9.45
N GLY A 166 4.75 -16.19 10.34
CA GLY A 166 5.08 -17.58 10.00
C GLY A 166 6.46 -17.73 9.33
N ALA A 167 7.32 -16.71 9.43
CA ALA A 167 8.69 -16.67 8.93
C ALA A 167 9.46 -15.56 9.65
N PRO A 168 10.80 -15.59 9.65
CA PRO A 168 11.60 -14.51 10.22
C PRO A 168 11.24 -13.13 9.67
N VAL A 169 11.25 -12.14 10.54
CA VAL A 169 11.12 -10.71 10.19
C VAL A 169 12.47 -10.02 10.39
N TRP A 170 12.71 -8.96 9.62
CA TRP A 170 13.88 -8.13 9.85
C TRP A 170 13.60 -7.16 10.99
N GLN A 171 14.65 -6.78 11.70
CA GLN A 171 14.59 -5.81 12.79
C GLN A 171 15.25 -4.50 12.36
N GLN A 172 14.60 -3.39 12.64
CA GLN A 172 15.20 -2.06 12.50
C GLN A 172 15.63 -1.59 13.89
N PRO A 173 16.93 -1.58 14.20
CA PRO A 173 17.44 -1.05 15.46
C PRO A 173 17.63 0.46 15.39
N TYR A 174 17.62 1.11 16.56
CA TYR A 174 18.24 2.41 16.74
C TYR A 174 19.64 2.19 17.32
N THR A 175 20.64 2.78 16.71
CA THR A 175 21.99 2.80 17.26
C THR A 175 22.08 3.97 18.24
N THR A 176 22.33 3.69 19.52
CA THR A 176 22.68 4.69 20.51
C THR A 176 24.20 4.70 20.65
N ASN A 177 24.78 5.88 20.90
CA ASN A 177 26.22 6.04 21.13
C ASN A 177 26.54 5.82 22.62
N ASP A 178 26.10 4.71 23.20
CA ASP A 178 26.47 4.31 24.57
C ASP A 178 27.70 3.43 24.57
#